data_0250701cd09707ace530f2d74803ec2f
#
_entry.id   0250701cd09707ace530f2d74803ec2f
#
_cell.length_a   1.000
_cell.length_b   1.000
_cell.length_c   1.000
_cell.angle_alpha   90.00
_cell.angle_beta   90.00
_cell.angle_gamma   90.00
#
_symmetry.space_group_name_H-M   'P 1'
#
loop_
_entity.id
_entity.type
_entity.pdbx_description
1 polymer ?
#
loop_
_entity_poly.entity_id
_entity_poly.type
_entity_poly.pdbx_seq_one_letter_code
_entity_poly.pdbx_strand_id
1 'polypeptide(L)'
;MALLFDSACIAIGEQTLYQGFTWQDLELPQWCDDIYFTGNVRRAIAHQSPSLVHRLIELIDHHAVHFALVPAEAPLCLLLPEIKERQSVAEVLKAVQQKLPTSTEHERTLFCYPYGSASFLVALKRIAQLANSPYGCWVVALDSSEVFCSGIEHQSFEETKTDSLLLARTVDTGTGLAFSPVQIDLHSQAYASGSDSVMPSLASLCKQELTDLCLPLKGEESEQWQNHLPRFSPWITQQTRYHFNQLNSGELGTGGGLLNALVLYEQQKQAPNAHFHALQLDCDPLGMAAGVLYRWRSEE
;
A
#
# COMPACT_ATOMS: atom_id res chain seq x y z
N MET A 1 -19.24 -6.68 3.08
CA MET A 1 -18.45 -6.14 1.95
C MET A 1 -17.26 -7.04 1.76
N ALA A 2 -16.95 -7.39 0.53
CA ALA A 2 -15.75 -8.12 0.15
C ALA A 2 -15.14 -7.43 -1.07
N LEU A 3 -13.83 -7.16 -1.02
CA LEU A 3 -13.12 -6.51 -2.12
C LEU A 3 -12.60 -7.56 -3.10
N LEU A 4 -13.01 -7.46 -4.32
CA LEU A 4 -12.43 -8.14 -5.46
C LEU A 4 -11.57 -7.13 -6.23
N PHE A 5 -10.31 -7.47 -6.49
CA PHE A 5 -9.44 -6.70 -7.37
C PHE A 5 -9.52 -7.30 -8.77
N ASP A 6 -10.10 -6.58 -9.72
CA ASP A 6 -10.29 -7.06 -11.09
C ASP A 6 -9.33 -6.42 -12.11
N SER A 7 -8.59 -5.42 -11.69
CA SER A 7 -7.53 -4.80 -12.46
C SER A 7 -6.47 -4.24 -11.52
N ALA A 8 -5.21 -4.47 -11.82
CA ALA A 8 -4.09 -3.88 -11.11
C ALA A 8 -2.93 -3.59 -12.06
N CYS A 9 -2.23 -2.50 -11.81
CA CYS A 9 -0.97 -2.11 -12.44
C CYS A 9 -0.03 -1.64 -11.33
N ILE A 10 1.15 -2.22 -11.26
CA ILE A 10 2.18 -1.94 -10.27
C ILE A 10 3.42 -1.46 -11.01
N ALA A 11 3.75 -0.19 -10.87
CA ALA A 11 4.96 0.40 -11.40
C ALA A 11 5.93 0.66 -10.23
N ILE A 12 7.13 0.12 -10.34
CA ILE A 12 8.21 0.20 -9.33
C ILE A 12 9.47 0.67 -10.07
N GLY A 13 9.86 1.92 -9.88
CA GLY A 13 10.86 2.57 -10.72
C GLY A 13 10.46 2.50 -12.17
N GLU A 14 11.32 1.94 -13.02
CA GLU A 14 11.07 1.75 -14.46
C GLU A 14 10.29 0.46 -14.79
N GLN A 15 10.12 -0.45 -13.82
CA GLN A 15 9.43 -1.73 -14.04
C GLN A 15 7.93 -1.58 -13.84
N THR A 16 7.14 -2.19 -14.74
CA THR A 16 5.68 -2.24 -14.60
C THR A 16 5.19 -3.69 -14.67
N LEU A 17 4.35 -4.06 -13.70
CA LEU A 17 3.67 -5.34 -13.61
C LEU A 17 2.16 -5.13 -13.69
N TYR A 18 1.46 -6.09 -14.27
CA TYR A 18 0.00 -6.08 -14.38
C TYR A 18 -0.61 -7.21 -13.56
N GLN A 19 -1.92 -7.18 -13.41
CA GLN A 19 -2.69 -8.21 -12.68
C GLN A 19 -2.26 -9.64 -13.09
N GLY A 20 -2.21 -10.53 -12.11
CA GLY A 20 -1.72 -11.90 -12.31
C GLY A 20 -0.23 -12.08 -12.03
N PHE A 21 0.43 -11.03 -11.51
CA PHE A 21 1.84 -11.12 -11.07
C PHE A 21 2.01 -12.18 -9.97
N THR A 22 3.20 -12.74 -9.93
CA THR A 22 3.65 -13.62 -8.84
C THR A 22 4.64 -12.88 -7.93
N TRP A 23 4.94 -13.45 -6.77
CA TRP A 23 6.02 -12.94 -5.91
C TRP A 23 7.37 -12.88 -6.63
N GLN A 24 7.63 -13.84 -7.50
CA GLN A 24 8.86 -13.89 -8.29
C GLN A 24 8.97 -12.70 -9.25
N ASP A 25 7.85 -12.20 -9.75
CA ASP A 25 7.83 -11.00 -10.61
C ASP A 25 8.21 -9.72 -9.84
N LEU A 26 8.01 -9.73 -8.51
CA LEU A 26 8.39 -8.61 -7.62
C LEU A 26 9.81 -8.77 -7.07
N GLU A 27 10.40 -9.97 -7.17
CA GLU A 27 11.76 -10.21 -6.67
C GLU A 27 12.76 -9.24 -7.30
N LEU A 28 13.63 -8.73 -6.45
CA LEU A 28 14.75 -7.93 -6.89
C LEU A 28 15.67 -8.81 -7.78
N PRO A 29 16.33 -8.28 -8.81
CA PRO A 29 17.32 -9.01 -9.59
C PRO A 29 18.39 -9.66 -8.71
N GLN A 30 19.03 -10.76 -9.19
CA GLN A 30 20.00 -11.56 -8.41
C GLN A 30 21.15 -10.76 -7.76
N TRP A 31 21.54 -9.62 -8.34
CA TRP A 31 22.51 -8.72 -7.72
C TRP A 31 22.05 -8.13 -6.39
N CYS A 32 20.79 -8.33 -6.01
CA CYS A 32 20.25 -7.91 -4.73
C CYS A 32 20.65 -8.83 -3.56
N ASP A 33 21.16 -10.03 -3.81
CA ASP A 33 21.70 -10.88 -2.75
C ASP A 33 22.87 -10.20 -2.01
N ASP A 34 23.63 -9.36 -2.73
CA ASP A 34 24.71 -8.55 -2.13
C ASP A 34 24.19 -7.38 -1.29
N ILE A 35 22.93 -7.02 -1.42
CA ILE A 35 22.35 -5.82 -0.79
C ILE A 35 21.97 -6.04 0.65
N TYR A 36 21.62 -7.25 1.04
CA TYR A 36 21.50 -7.60 2.45
C TYR A 36 22.79 -7.32 3.23
N PHE A 37 23.91 -7.20 2.51
CA PHE A 37 25.22 -6.86 3.06
C PHE A 37 25.66 -5.41 2.81
N THR A 38 25.06 -4.71 1.84
CA THR A 38 25.50 -3.37 1.43
C THR A 38 24.46 -2.24 1.54
N GLY A 39 23.20 -2.55 1.84
CA GLY A 39 22.19 -1.56 2.30
C GLY A 39 21.58 -0.62 1.26
N ASN A 40 21.82 -0.77 -0.06
CA ASN A 40 21.47 0.33 -0.99
C ASN A 40 20.88 -0.10 -2.33
N VAL A 41 19.67 -0.69 -2.36
CA VAL A 41 18.92 -0.75 -3.63
C VAL A 41 18.00 0.44 -3.79
N ARG A 42 18.12 1.09 -4.91
CA ARG A 42 17.24 2.19 -5.32
C ARG A 42 16.54 1.82 -6.62
N ARG A 43 15.23 1.81 -6.61
CA ARG A 43 14.42 1.70 -7.81
C ARG A 43 13.76 3.04 -8.06
N ALA A 44 14.38 3.86 -8.91
CA ALA A 44 13.93 5.20 -9.22
C ALA A 44 13.74 5.35 -10.72
N ILE A 45 12.83 6.24 -11.13
CA ILE A 45 12.81 6.77 -12.50
C ILE A 45 14.05 7.63 -12.75
N ALA A 46 14.49 7.73 -13.99
CA ALA A 46 15.79 8.28 -14.37
C ALA A 46 16.03 9.77 -14.04
N HIS A 47 15.01 10.52 -13.62
CA HIS A 47 15.09 11.96 -13.39
C HIS A 47 15.43 12.32 -11.94
N GLN A 48 16.05 13.49 -11.76
CA GLN A 48 16.22 14.12 -10.44
C GLN A 48 15.30 15.33 -10.35
N SER A 49 14.59 15.44 -9.25
CA SER A 49 13.61 16.50 -9.00
C SER A 49 14.06 17.43 -7.89
N PRO A 50 13.64 18.71 -7.87
CA PRO A 50 14.03 19.65 -6.83
C PRO A 50 13.34 19.42 -5.48
N SER A 51 12.23 18.69 -5.45
CA SER A 51 11.47 18.37 -4.22
C SER A 51 10.62 17.12 -4.40
N LEU A 52 10.15 16.56 -3.28
CA LEU A 52 9.23 15.41 -3.28
C LEU A 52 7.97 15.65 -4.13
N VAL A 53 7.37 16.84 -4.04
CA VAL A 53 6.17 17.18 -4.83
C VAL A 53 6.45 17.15 -6.33
N HIS A 54 7.55 17.74 -6.77
CA HIS A 54 7.97 17.68 -8.17
C HIS A 54 8.26 16.24 -8.58
N ARG A 55 8.89 15.46 -7.70
CA ARG A 55 9.16 14.05 -7.94
C ARG A 55 7.89 13.23 -8.16
N LEU A 56 6.86 13.44 -7.34
CA LEU A 56 5.56 12.78 -7.52
C LEU A 56 4.89 13.20 -8.84
N ILE A 57 5.02 14.46 -9.25
CA ILE A 57 4.48 14.95 -10.53
C ILE A 57 5.22 14.28 -11.71
N GLU A 58 6.54 14.18 -11.66
CA GLU A 58 7.33 13.49 -12.66
C GLU A 58 7.02 11.99 -12.75
N LEU A 59 6.77 11.35 -11.60
CA LEU A 59 6.32 9.96 -11.54
C LEU A 59 4.95 9.77 -12.21
N ILE A 60 4.01 10.72 -11.99
CA ILE A 60 2.71 10.76 -12.67
C ILE A 60 2.90 10.94 -14.18
N ASP A 61 3.79 11.82 -14.61
CA ASP A 61 4.07 12.07 -16.02
C ASP A 61 4.72 10.86 -16.69
N HIS A 62 5.69 10.24 -16.03
CA HIS A 62 6.38 9.05 -16.50
C HIS A 62 5.43 7.87 -16.75
N HIS A 63 4.51 7.67 -15.82
CA HIS A 63 3.52 6.59 -15.89
C HIS A 63 2.14 7.03 -16.39
N ALA A 64 2.06 8.15 -17.14
CA ALA A 64 0.80 8.75 -17.60
C ALA A 64 -0.11 7.77 -18.37
N VAL A 65 0.47 6.84 -19.12
CA VAL A 65 -0.27 5.84 -19.90
C VAL A 65 -1.19 4.96 -19.06
N HIS A 66 -0.85 4.70 -17.81
CA HIS A 66 -1.63 3.83 -16.95
C HIS A 66 -2.93 4.51 -16.45
N PHE A 67 -2.96 5.84 -16.38
CA PHE A 67 -4.15 6.57 -15.99
C PHE A 67 -5.28 6.46 -17.04
N ALA A 68 -4.95 6.11 -18.28
CA ALA A 68 -5.96 5.85 -19.32
C ALA A 68 -6.83 4.61 -19.04
N LEU A 69 -6.39 3.74 -18.13
CA LEU A 69 -7.19 2.57 -17.69
C LEU A 69 -8.38 2.97 -16.82
N VAL A 70 -8.34 4.16 -16.20
CA VAL A 70 -9.36 4.62 -15.25
C VAL A 70 -10.52 5.25 -16.01
N PRO A 71 -11.76 4.68 -16.01
CA PRO A 71 -12.90 5.29 -16.68
C PRO A 71 -13.18 6.72 -16.17
N ALA A 72 -13.68 7.58 -17.04
CA ALA A 72 -13.90 9.00 -16.71
C ALA A 72 -14.84 9.20 -15.51
N GLU A 73 -15.84 8.36 -15.35
CA GLU A 73 -16.87 8.42 -14.31
C GLU A 73 -16.51 7.64 -13.03
N ALA A 74 -15.43 6.86 -13.06
CA ALA A 74 -15.06 6.01 -11.93
C ALA A 74 -14.64 6.86 -10.72
N PRO A 75 -15.17 6.58 -9.51
CA PRO A 75 -14.66 7.18 -8.29
C PRO A 75 -13.23 6.76 -8.02
N LEU A 76 -12.42 7.68 -7.48
CA LEU A 76 -11.00 7.48 -7.27
C LEU A 76 -10.60 7.82 -5.83
N CYS A 77 -9.83 6.93 -5.22
CA CYS A 77 -9.12 7.17 -3.98
C CYS A 77 -7.64 7.34 -4.28
N LEU A 78 -7.09 8.52 -4.04
CA LEU A 78 -5.68 8.83 -4.18
C LEU A 78 -4.99 8.71 -2.82
N LEU A 79 -4.01 7.84 -2.75
CA LEU A 79 -3.17 7.59 -1.58
C LEU A 79 -1.82 8.29 -1.82
N LEU A 80 -1.38 9.09 -0.86
CA LEU A 80 -0.17 9.90 -0.97
C LEU A 80 0.73 9.72 0.26
N PRO A 81 2.04 9.97 0.12
CA PRO A 81 2.91 10.15 1.27
C PRO A 81 2.40 11.29 2.15
N GLU A 82 2.87 11.37 3.36
CA GLU A 82 2.54 12.49 4.23
C GLU A 82 3.08 13.80 3.64
N ILE A 83 2.16 14.63 3.17
CA ILE A 83 2.46 15.97 2.65
C ILE A 83 1.82 16.99 3.60
N LYS A 84 2.64 17.73 4.33
CA LYS A 84 2.18 18.68 5.37
C LYS A 84 1.43 19.89 4.78
N GLU A 85 1.82 20.32 3.59
CA GLU A 85 1.32 21.53 2.98
C GLU A 85 0.12 21.24 2.06
N ARG A 86 -1.04 21.82 2.35
CA ARG A 86 -2.25 21.66 1.54
C ARG A 86 -2.07 22.07 0.09
N GLN A 87 -1.25 23.10 -0.18
CA GLN A 87 -0.97 23.54 -1.55
C GLN A 87 -0.24 22.46 -2.33
N SER A 88 0.75 21.83 -1.72
CA SER A 88 1.51 20.72 -2.31
C SER A 88 0.61 19.52 -2.63
N VAL A 89 -0.33 19.17 -1.75
CA VAL A 89 -1.34 18.15 -2.03
C VAL A 89 -2.20 18.55 -3.24
N ALA A 90 -2.61 19.81 -3.33
CA ALA A 90 -3.43 20.31 -4.43
C ALA A 90 -2.69 20.27 -5.78
N GLU A 91 -1.37 20.50 -5.79
CA GLU A 91 -0.51 20.39 -6.98
C GLU A 91 -0.46 18.95 -7.50
N VAL A 92 -0.22 17.98 -6.62
CA VAL A 92 -0.23 16.55 -6.97
C VAL A 92 -1.62 16.11 -7.46
N LEU A 93 -2.70 16.52 -6.78
CA LEU A 93 -4.07 16.25 -7.19
C LEU A 93 -4.35 16.76 -8.60
N LYS A 94 -3.92 17.99 -8.90
CA LYS A 94 -4.07 18.61 -10.23
C LYS A 94 -3.32 17.83 -11.29
N ALA A 95 -2.09 17.39 -11.00
CA ALA A 95 -1.30 16.57 -11.92
C ALA A 95 -2.00 15.24 -12.23
N VAL A 96 -2.52 14.53 -11.22
CA VAL A 96 -3.31 13.32 -11.43
C VAL A 96 -4.54 13.59 -12.27
N GLN A 97 -5.32 14.64 -11.95
CA GLN A 97 -6.53 15.00 -12.70
C GLN A 97 -6.26 15.28 -14.17
N GLN A 98 -5.11 15.88 -14.50
CA GLN A 98 -4.71 16.16 -15.88
C GLN A 98 -4.41 14.92 -16.73
N LYS A 99 -4.07 13.78 -16.07
CA LYS A 99 -3.79 12.51 -16.76
C LYS A 99 -5.00 11.61 -16.87
N LEU A 100 -6.01 11.84 -16.04
CA LEU A 100 -7.22 11.05 -16.04
C LEU A 100 -8.13 11.43 -17.22
N PRO A 101 -8.83 10.46 -17.85
CA PRO A 101 -9.86 10.74 -18.82
C PRO A 101 -10.93 11.65 -18.21
N THR A 102 -11.43 12.61 -19.00
CA THR A 102 -12.48 13.55 -18.59
C THR A 102 -13.83 13.11 -19.13
N SER A 103 -14.89 13.24 -18.32
CA SER A 103 -16.27 13.15 -18.77
C SER A 103 -16.85 14.55 -18.96
N THR A 104 -17.68 14.72 -19.99
CA THR A 104 -18.44 15.97 -20.20
C THR A 104 -19.74 15.98 -19.41
N GLU A 105 -20.19 14.84 -18.89
CA GLU A 105 -21.51 14.67 -18.28
C GLU A 105 -21.46 14.64 -16.76
N HIS A 106 -20.36 14.12 -16.19
CA HIS A 106 -20.25 13.91 -14.74
C HIS A 106 -18.88 14.32 -14.22
N GLU A 107 -18.88 15.02 -13.09
CA GLU A 107 -17.67 15.31 -12.35
C GLU A 107 -17.24 14.06 -11.56
N ARG A 108 -15.96 13.67 -11.68
CA ARG A 108 -15.40 12.54 -10.97
C ARG A 108 -15.34 12.81 -9.47
N THR A 109 -15.81 11.85 -8.67
CA THR A 109 -15.60 11.86 -7.23
C THR A 109 -14.17 11.41 -6.91
N LEU A 110 -13.38 12.28 -6.27
CA LEU A 110 -11.99 12.03 -5.91
C LEU A 110 -11.80 12.26 -4.40
N PHE A 111 -11.23 11.30 -3.72
CA PHE A 111 -10.82 11.36 -2.32
C PHE A 111 -9.30 11.25 -2.21
N CYS A 112 -8.71 12.02 -1.29
CA CYS A 112 -7.27 12.02 -1.06
C CYS A 112 -6.94 11.63 0.37
N TYR A 113 -5.96 10.76 0.52
CA TYR A 113 -5.49 10.20 1.79
C TYR A 113 -3.98 10.35 1.92
N PRO A 114 -3.47 11.47 2.47
CA PRO A 114 -2.04 11.74 2.60
C PRO A 114 -1.51 11.25 3.96
N TYR A 115 -1.59 9.94 4.22
CA TYR A 115 -1.20 9.32 5.49
C TYR A 115 -0.05 8.33 5.33
N GLY A 116 0.82 8.53 4.32
CA GLY A 116 1.97 7.67 4.09
C GLY A 116 1.60 6.19 3.99
N SER A 117 2.35 5.31 4.64
CA SER A 117 2.14 3.87 4.59
C SER A 117 0.76 3.43 5.11
N ALA A 118 0.14 4.20 6.01
CA ALA A 118 -1.20 3.89 6.54
C ALA A 118 -2.35 4.26 5.59
N SER A 119 -2.08 5.00 4.49
CA SER A 119 -3.10 5.59 3.61
C SER A 119 -4.12 4.57 3.09
N PHE A 120 -3.68 3.39 2.68
CA PHE A 120 -4.58 2.36 2.12
C PHE A 120 -5.60 1.89 3.16
N LEU A 121 -5.14 1.52 4.36
CA LEU A 121 -6.03 1.01 5.40
C LEU A 121 -6.95 2.12 5.94
N VAL A 122 -6.47 3.36 6.03
CA VAL A 122 -7.32 4.51 6.39
C VAL A 122 -8.43 4.71 5.35
N ALA A 123 -8.13 4.55 4.05
CA ALA A 123 -9.09 4.67 2.96
C ALA A 123 -10.01 3.44 2.80
N LEU A 124 -9.68 2.28 3.36
CA LEU A 124 -10.27 0.98 3.05
C LEU A 124 -11.80 0.95 3.16
N LYS A 125 -12.35 1.55 4.21
CA LYS A 125 -13.80 1.65 4.39
C LYS A 125 -14.46 2.46 3.25
N ARG A 126 -13.83 3.56 2.82
CA ARG A 126 -14.33 4.39 1.72
C ARG A 126 -14.20 3.66 0.38
N ILE A 127 -13.08 3.00 0.14
CA ILE A 127 -12.85 2.18 -1.04
C ILE A 127 -13.97 1.13 -1.16
N ALA A 128 -14.26 0.41 -0.08
CA ALA A 128 -15.31 -0.61 -0.07
C ALA A 128 -16.73 -0.03 -0.32
N GLN A 129 -17.02 1.16 0.18
CA GLN A 129 -18.29 1.85 -0.11
C GLN A 129 -18.42 2.21 -1.60
N LEU A 130 -17.34 2.68 -2.21
CA LEU A 130 -17.29 3.10 -3.60
C LEU A 130 -17.18 1.91 -4.57
N ALA A 131 -16.70 0.76 -4.12
CA ALA A 131 -16.62 -0.47 -4.91
C ALA A 131 -17.98 -0.97 -5.41
N ASN A 132 -19.09 -0.53 -4.79
CA ASN A 132 -20.46 -0.78 -5.26
C ASN A 132 -20.88 0.10 -6.46
N SER A 133 -20.05 1.06 -6.87
CA SER A 133 -20.31 1.87 -8.07
C SER A 133 -20.30 0.99 -9.33
N PRO A 134 -21.04 1.34 -10.40
CA PRO A 134 -21.00 0.61 -11.67
C PRO A 134 -19.60 0.48 -12.28
N TYR A 135 -18.72 1.42 -11.96
CA TYR A 135 -17.33 1.45 -12.42
C TYR A 135 -16.33 0.88 -11.40
N GLY A 136 -16.84 0.39 -10.24
CA GLY A 136 -16.00 0.06 -9.09
C GLY A 136 -15.37 1.30 -8.45
N CYS A 137 -14.38 1.11 -7.58
CA CYS A 137 -13.53 2.16 -7.05
C CYS A 137 -12.10 1.98 -7.56
N TRP A 138 -11.53 3.00 -8.13
CA TRP A 138 -10.13 3.02 -8.48
C TRP A 138 -9.29 3.57 -7.32
N VAL A 139 -8.20 2.89 -7.03
CA VAL A 139 -7.23 3.28 -6.01
C VAL A 139 -5.92 3.57 -6.72
N VAL A 140 -5.38 4.75 -6.48
CA VAL A 140 -4.07 5.18 -7.00
C VAL A 140 -3.20 5.47 -5.80
N ALA A 141 -2.12 4.73 -5.62
CA ALA A 141 -1.10 4.97 -4.62
C ALA A 141 0.17 5.49 -5.30
N LEU A 142 0.68 6.60 -4.81
CA LEU A 142 1.89 7.25 -5.29
C LEU A 142 2.85 7.43 -4.14
N ASP A 143 4.10 7.04 -4.32
CA ASP A 143 5.16 7.33 -3.36
C ASP A 143 6.51 7.53 -4.03
N SER A 144 7.34 8.29 -3.37
CA SER A 144 8.73 8.51 -3.72
C SER A 144 9.50 8.96 -2.47
N SER A 145 10.79 9.12 -2.58
CA SER A 145 11.64 9.54 -1.48
C SER A 145 12.40 10.82 -1.83
N GLU A 146 12.59 11.68 -0.82
CA GLU A 146 13.43 12.87 -0.92
C GLU A 146 14.88 12.55 -1.31
N VAL A 147 15.35 11.31 -1.08
CA VAL A 147 16.70 10.88 -1.51
C VAL A 147 16.89 10.92 -3.04
N PHE A 148 15.80 10.94 -3.80
CA PHE A 148 15.83 11.09 -5.25
C PHE A 148 15.76 12.57 -5.69
N CYS A 149 15.71 13.50 -4.75
CA CYS A 149 15.70 14.93 -5.05
C CYS A 149 17.13 15.48 -5.16
N SER A 150 17.30 16.53 -5.99
CA SER A 150 18.58 17.20 -6.16
C SER A 150 18.97 17.98 -4.91
N GLY A 151 20.28 18.01 -4.60
CA GLY A 151 20.83 18.79 -3.49
C GLY A 151 20.83 18.10 -2.13
N ILE A 152 20.34 16.88 -2.04
CA ILE A 152 20.46 16.06 -0.82
C ILE A 152 21.77 15.28 -0.91
N GLU A 153 22.68 15.54 0.02
CA GLU A 153 23.89 14.72 0.16
C GLU A 153 23.47 13.29 0.54
N HIS A 154 24.00 12.33 -0.20
CA HIS A 154 23.71 10.92 0.02
C HIS A 154 24.28 10.46 1.38
N GLN A 155 23.46 10.54 2.42
CA GLN A 155 23.72 9.81 3.64
C GLN A 155 23.58 8.31 3.32
N SER A 156 24.33 7.47 4.00
CA SER A 156 24.22 6.03 3.91
C SER A 156 22.83 5.60 4.40
N PHE A 157 21.91 5.37 3.49
CA PHE A 157 20.56 4.87 3.84
C PHE A 157 20.61 3.36 3.94
N GLU A 158 20.21 2.84 5.08
CA GLU A 158 20.03 1.39 5.31
C GLU A 158 18.79 0.83 4.61
N GLU A 159 17.95 1.70 4.00
CA GLU A 159 16.66 1.35 3.45
C GLU A 159 16.63 1.38 1.92
N THR A 160 15.89 0.44 1.35
CA THR A 160 15.64 0.35 -0.09
C THR A 160 14.53 1.31 -0.48
N LYS A 161 14.87 2.54 -0.87
CA LYS A 161 13.89 3.53 -1.32
C LYS A 161 13.46 3.26 -2.77
N THR A 162 12.18 3.48 -3.06
CA THR A 162 11.59 3.13 -4.34
C THR A 162 10.57 4.18 -4.78
N ASP A 163 10.64 4.61 -6.05
CA ASP A 163 9.53 5.30 -6.70
C ASP A 163 8.43 4.29 -7.00
N SER A 164 7.20 4.56 -6.62
CA SER A 164 6.10 3.64 -6.84
C SER A 164 4.81 4.33 -7.29
N LEU A 165 4.14 3.71 -8.25
CA LEU A 165 2.79 4.04 -8.65
C LEU A 165 2.01 2.73 -8.77
N LEU A 166 1.00 2.58 -7.93
CA LEU A 166 0.09 1.44 -7.97
C LEU A 166 -1.31 1.92 -8.34
N LEU A 167 -1.91 1.27 -9.34
CA LEU A 167 -3.31 1.44 -9.68
C LEU A 167 -4.02 0.11 -9.46
N ALA A 168 -5.18 0.15 -8.81
CA ALA A 168 -6.02 -1.03 -8.68
C ALA A 168 -7.51 -0.64 -8.79
N ARG A 169 -8.29 -1.46 -9.47
CA ARG A 169 -9.74 -1.36 -9.46
C ARG A 169 -10.30 -2.36 -8.47
N THR A 170 -11.18 -1.89 -7.60
CA THR A 170 -11.92 -2.72 -6.64
C THR A 170 -13.39 -2.71 -6.96
N VAL A 171 -14.02 -3.87 -6.86
CA VAL A 171 -15.48 -4.05 -6.99
C VAL A 171 -15.99 -4.86 -5.82
N ASP A 172 -17.25 -4.67 -5.42
CA ASP A 172 -17.93 -5.50 -4.42
C ASP A 172 -18.90 -6.47 -5.15
N THR A 173 -18.44 -7.68 -5.36
CA THR A 173 -19.24 -8.77 -5.96
C THR A 173 -19.74 -9.77 -4.92
N GLY A 174 -19.51 -9.51 -3.63
CA GLY A 174 -19.80 -10.46 -2.56
C GLY A 174 -18.69 -11.47 -2.31
N THR A 175 -17.79 -11.71 -3.27
CA THR A 175 -16.59 -12.58 -3.16
C THR A 175 -15.31 -11.76 -3.03
N GLY A 176 -14.27 -12.31 -2.40
CA GLY A 176 -12.97 -11.66 -2.28
C GLY A 176 -12.53 -11.43 -0.83
N LEU A 177 -11.66 -10.43 -0.61
CA LEU A 177 -11.17 -10.08 0.72
C LEU A 177 -12.25 -9.33 1.51
N ALA A 178 -12.86 -10.01 2.47
CA ALA A 178 -13.68 -9.38 3.50
C ALA A 178 -12.77 -8.96 4.66
N PHE A 179 -13.08 -7.84 5.30
CA PHE A 179 -12.21 -7.26 6.32
C PHE A 179 -12.97 -6.89 7.59
N SER A 180 -12.27 -6.96 8.73
CA SER A 180 -12.72 -6.47 10.03
C SER A 180 -12.83 -4.95 10.05
N PRO A 181 -13.41 -4.33 11.10
CA PRO A 181 -13.20 -2.91 11.33
C PRO A 181 -11.71 -2.59 11.37
N VAL A 182 -11.28 -1.60 10.58
CA VAL A 182 -9.89 -1.14 10.56
C VAL A 182 -9.58 -0.47 11.89
N GLN A 183 -8.46 -0.84 12.50
CA GLN A 183 -7.92 -0.19 13.67
C GLN A 183 -6.92 0.86 13.22
N ILE A 184 -7.06 2.10 13.68
CA ILE A 184 -6.29 3.24 13.18
C ILE A 184 -5.81 4.06 14.37
N ASP A 185 -4.53 4.39 14.38
CA ASP A 185 -3.95 5.42 15.23
C ASP A 185 -3.16 6.39 14.36
N LEU A 186 -3.68 7.62 14.23
CA LEU A 186 -3.05 8.69 13.47
C LEU A 186 -2.34 9.71 14.38
N HIS A 187 -2.23 9.43 15.67
CA HIS A 187 -1.57 10.33 16.60
C HIS A 187 -0.08 10.02 16.65
N SER A 188 0.71 10.84 15.97
CA SER A 188 2.15 10.86 16.16
C SER A 188 2.48 11.54 17.47
N GLN A 189 2.58 10.78 18.56
CA GLN A 189 3.20 11.28 19.79
C GLN A 189 4.68 10.91 19.75
N ALA A 190 5.53 11.85 20.09
CA ALA A 190 6.99 11.72 20.02
C ALA A 190 7.59 10.52 20.81
N TYR A 191 6.78 9.75 21.53
CA TYR A 191 7.22 8.65 22.40
C TYR A 191 6.30 7.42 22.39
N ALA A 192 5.26 7.38 21.55
CA ALA A 192 4.36 6.23 21.46
C ALA A 192 4.14 5.86 20.00
N SER A 193 4.37 4.60 19.67
CA SER A 193 4.06 4.08 18.34
C SER A 193 2.56 3.83 18.21
N GLY A 194 1.98 4.16 17.06
CA GLY A 194 0.60 3.80 16.75
C GLY A 194 0.35 2.29 16.83
N SER A 195 1.40 1.45 16.68
CA SER A 195 1.30 0.01 16.86
C SER A 195 0.90 -0.39 18.29
N ASP A 196 1.22 0.43 19.30
CA ASP A 196 0.89 0.17 20.71
C ASP A 196 -0.62 0.19 20.98
N SER A 197 -1.39 0.92 20.19
CA SER A 197 -2.86 0.95 20.27
C SER A 197 -3.53 -0.01 19.28
N VAL A 198 -3.00 -0.11 18.07
CA VAL A 198 -3.57 -0.88 16.96
C VAL A 198 -3.44 -2.38 17.21
N MET A 199 -2.25 -2.88 17.56
CA MET A 199 -2.01 -4.31 17.73
C MET A 199 -2.84 -4.97 18.85
N PRO A 200 -2.97 -4.39 20.07
CA PRO A 200 -3.88 -4.92 21.08
C PRO A 200 -5.35 -4.97 20.63
N SER A 201 -5.78 -3.95 19.86
CA SER A 201 -7.14 -3.89 19.34
C SER A 201 -7.37 -5.00 18.30
N LEU A 202 -6.43 -5.24 17.38
CA LEU A 202 -6.48 -6.34 16.41
C LEU A 202 -6.49 -7.71 17.12
N ALA A 203 -5.66 -7.90 18.15
CA ALA A 203 -5.64 -9.14 18.92
C ALA A 203 -7.00 -9.44 19.55
N SER A 204 -7.72 -8.42 20.05
CA SER A 204 -9.08 -8.59 20.59
C SER A 204 -10.11 -9.02 19.55
N LEU A 205 -9.90 -8.66 18.27
CA LEU A 205 -10.76 -9.02 17.14
C LEU A 205 -10.42 -10.38 16.56
N CYS A 206 -9.20 -10.88 16.77
CA CYS A 206 -8.77 -12.18 16.26
C CYS A 206 -9.50 -13.31 16.96
N LYS A 207 -10.11 -14.24 16.21
CA LYS A 207 -10.95 -15.32 16.74
C LYS A 207 -10.58 -16.71 16.20
N GLN A 208 -9.67 -16.76 15.24
CA GLN A 208 -9.25 -17.99 14.56
C GLN A 208 -7.76 -17.90 14.18
N GLU A 209 -7.17 -19.03 13.83
CA GLU A 209 -5.77 -19.09 13.41
C GLU A 209 -5.48 -18.15 12.24
N LEU A 210 -4.33 -17.52 12.30
CA LEU A 210 -3.83 -16.63 11.25
C LEU A 210 -3.01 -17.46 10.25
N THR A 211 -3.42 -17.42 9.00
CA THR A 211 -2.67 -18.06 7.91
C THR A 211 -1.54 -17.17 7.41
N ASP A 212 -1.74 -15.86 7.49
CA ASP A 212 -0.83 -14.86 6.90
C ASP A 212 -0.70 -13.63 7.79
N LEU A 213 0.52 -13.10 7.85
CA LEU A 213 0.87 -11.87 8.55
C LEU A 213 1.63 -10.96 7.58
N CYS A 214 1.02 -9.89 7.13
CA CYS A 214 1.68 -8.81 6.40
C CYS A 214 2.12 -7.73 7.40
N LEU A 215 3.42 -7.64 7.64
CA LEU A 215 4.01 -6.79 8.67
C LEU A 215 5.02 -5.80 8.04
N PRO A 216 5.15 -4.59 8.58
CA PRO A 216 6.17 -3.66 8.13
C PRO A 216 7.55 -4.16 8.57
N LEU A 217 8.55 -3.97 7.71
CA LEU A 217 9.95 -4.24 8.01
C LEU A 217 10.71 -2.91 7.92
N LYS A 218 10.72 -2.16 9.02
CA LYS A 218 11.44 -0.90 9.12
C LYS A 218 12.14 -0.81 10.46
N GLY A 219 13.47 -0.74 10.47
CA GLY A 219 14.35 -0.39 11.55
C GLY A 219 13.76 -0.47 12.97
N GLU A 220 13.81 0.62 13.72
CA GLU A 220 13.28 0.70 15.08
C GLU A 220 11.76 0.48 15.17
N GLU A 221 10.99 0.73 14.10
CA GLU A 221 9.54 0.53 14.10
C GLU A 221 9.15 -0.95 14.06
N SER A 222 9.96 -1.80 13.41
CA SER A 222 9.73 -3.25 13.42
C SER A 222 9.86 -3.83 14.82
N GLU A 223 10.70 -3.25 15.67
CA GLU A 223 10.85 -3.68 17.06
C GLU A 223 9.59 -3.40 17.89
N GLN A 224 8.88 -2.32 17.62
CA GLN A 224 7.71 -1.92 18.39
C GLN A 224 6.53 -2.87 18.20
N TRP A 225 6.17 -3.22 16.95
CA TRP A 225 5.09 -4.19 16.72
C TRP A 225 5.48 -5.60 17.19
N GLN A 226 6.76 -5.98 17.16
CA GLN A 226 7.25 -7.26 17.67
C GLN A 226 6.90 -7.48 19.15
N ASN A 227 6.94 -6.43 19.97
CA ASN A 227 6.56 -6.49 21.37
C ASN A 227 5.11 -6.91 21.58
N HIS A 228 4.25 -6.77 20.56
CA HIS A 228 2.84 -7.14 20.61
C HIS A 228 2.54 -8.52 20.00
N LEU A 229 3.48 -9.14 19.26
CA LEU A 229 3.28 -10.47 18.67
C LEU A 229 2.87 -11.55 19.70
N PRO A 230 3.40 -11.57 20.92
CA PRO A 230 2.97 -12.53 21.93
C PRO A 230 1.46 -12.52 22.21
N ARG A 231 0.77 -11.40 21.95
CA ARG A 231 -0.70 -11.31 22.08
C ARG A 231 -1.44 -12.16 21.04
N PHE A 232 -0.79 -12.48 19.94
CA PHE A 232 -1.33 -13.31 18.85
C PHE A 232 -0.92 -14.77 18.96
N SER A 233 -0.13 -15.15 19.99
CA SER A 233 0.36 -16.53 20.14
C SER A 233 -0.73 -17.61 20.11
N PRO A 234 -2.01 -17.38 20.55
CA PRO A 234 -3.04 -18.39 20.41
C PRO A 234 -3.46 -18.66 18.95
N TRP A 235 -3.15 -17.75 18.03
CA TRP A 235 -3.59 -17.81 16.63
C TRP A 235 -2.45 -17.93 15.62
N ILE A 236 -1.20 -17.77 16.07
CA ILE A 236 0.00 -17.98 15.24
C ILE A 236 0.45 -19.43 15.39
N THR A 237 0.56 -20.13 14.27
CA THR A 237 0.97 -21.54 14.21
C THR A 237 2.25 -21.68 13.39
N GLN A 238 2.79 -22.89 13.33
CA GLN A 238 3.95 -23.19 12.46
C GLN A 238 3.63 -23.04 10.96
N GLN A 239 2.36 -22.99 10.60
CA GLN A 239 1.90 -22.81 9.23
C GLN A 239 1.62 -21.35 8.88
N THR A 240 1.66 -20.44 9.84
CA THR A 240 1.47 -19.00 9.61
C THR A 240 2.61 -18.44 8.77
N ARG A 241 2.27 -17.85 7.63
CA ARG A 241 3.26 -17.24 6.72
C ARG A 241 3.46 -15.78 7.10
N TYR A 242 4.72 -15.35 7.08
CA TYR A 242 5.11 -13.96 7.32
C TYR A 242 5.47 -13.31 6.01
N HIS A 243 4.86 -12.19 5.69
CA HIS A 243 5.09 -11.41 4.48
C HIS A 243 5.75 -10.08 4.84
N PHE A 244 6.96 -9.93 4.40
CA PHE A 244 7.74 -8.70 4.45
C PHE A 244 7.97 -8.21 3.02
N ASN A 245 6.92 -7.64 2.43
CA ASN A 245 6.89 -7.34 1.00
C ASN A 245 7.99 -6.36 0.57
N GLN A 246 8.44 -5.50 1.50
CA GLN A 246 9.55 -4.58 1.26
C GLN A 246 10.88 -5.30 0.92
N LEU A 247 11.07 -6.56 1.34
CA LEU A 247 12.26 -7.33 0.97
C LEU A 247 12.30 -7.60 -0.54
N ASN A 248 11.13 -7.73 -1.18
CA ASN A 248 11.04 -8.05 -2.60
C ASN A 248 10.82 -6.81 -3.47
N SER A 249 9.97 -5.90 -3.03
CA SER A 249 9.60 -4.71 -3.81
C SER A 249 10.48 -3.49 -3.55
N GLY A 250 11.24 -3.48 -2.47
CA GLY A 250 11.73 -2.28 -1.85
C GLY A 250 10.65 -1.57 -1.03
N GLU A 251 11.02 -0.46 -0.40
CA GLU A 251 10.08 0.34 0.36
C GLU A 251 9.20 1.16 -0.57
N LEU A 252 7.92 0.78 -0.65
CA LEU A 252 6.91 1.44 -1.50
C LEU A 252 6.14 2.53 -0.76
N GLY A 253 6.45 2.78 0.52
CA GLY A 253 5.76 3.76 1.33
C GLY A 253 4.24 3.62 1.25
N THR A 254 3.58 4.62 0.70
CA THR A 254 2.11 4.67 0.52
C THR A 254 1.57 3.48 -0.30
N GLY A 255 2.33 2.97 -1.25
CA GLY A 255 1.95 1.83 -2.09
C GLY A 255 1.98 0.50 -1.35
N GLY A 256 2.72 0.40 -0.25
CA GLY A 256 2.96 -0.86 0.47
C GLY A 256 1.69 -1.52 0.98
N GLY A 257 0.78 -0.75 1.58
CA GLY A 257 -0.48 -1.27 2.08
C GLY A 257 -1.40 -1.82 0.99
N LEU A 258 -1.48 -1.14 -0.15
CA LEU A 258 -2.23 -1.64 -1.31
C LEU A 258 -1.59 -2.90 -1.89
N LEU A 259 -0.25 -2.94 -2.00
CA LEU A 259 0.48 -4.12 -2.46
C LEU A 259 0.21 -5.33 -1.56
N ASN A 260 0.25 -5.15 -0.23
CA ASN A 260 -0.06 -6.21 0.72
C ASN A 260 -1.43 -6.84 0.46
N ALA A 261 -2.47 -6.01 0.27
CA ALA A 261 -3.81 -6.49 -0.03
C ALA A 261 -3.90 -7.21 -1.39
N LEU A 262 -3.25 -6.68 -2.43
CA LEU A 262 -3.18 -7.29 -3.76
C LEU A 262 -2.52 -8.66 -3.72
N VAL A 263 -1.43 -8.77 -3.00
CA VAL A 263 -0.68 -10.02 -2.83
C VAL A 263 -1.53 -11.09 -2.13
N LEU A 264 -2.14 -10.75 -0.99
CA LEU A 264 -3.03 -11.65 -0.27
C LEU A 264 -4.19 -12.10 -1.17
N TYR A 265 -4.75 -11.17 -1.94
CA TYR A 265 -5.83 -11.46 -2.88
C TYR A 265 -5.38 -12.44 -3.99
N GLU A 266 -4.27 -12.16 -4.67
CA GLU A 266 -3.77 -13.02 -5.77
C GLU A 266 -3.34 -14.40 -5.26
N GLN A 267 -2.68 -14.48 -4.11
CA GLN A 267 -2.34 -15.78 -3.51
C GLN A 267 -3.59 -16.61 -3.21
N GLN A 268 -4.62 -16.01 -2.61
CA GLN A 268 -5.84 -16.71 -2.30
C GLN A 268 -6.62 -17.12 -3.56
N LYS A 269 -6.55 -16.33 -4.63
CA LYS A 269 -7.14 -16.64 -5.92
C LYS A 269 -6.44 -17.80 -6.62
N GLN A 270 -5.09 -17.83 -6.57
CA GLN A 270 -4.28 -18.88 -7.21
C GLN A 270 -4.28 -20.19 -6.41
N ALA A 271 -4.26 -20.11 -5.10
CA ALA A 271 -4.23 -21.27 -4.19
C ALA A 271 -5.25 -21.07 -3.05
N PRO A 272 -6.54 -21.33 -3.31
CA PRO A 272 -7.60 -21.10 -2.33
C PRO A 272 -7.38 -21.88 -1.03
N ASN A 273 -7.43 -21.16 0.09
CA ASN A 273 -7.41 -21.74 1.42
C ASN A 273 -8.74 -21.43 2.13
N ALA A 274 -9.51 -22.46 2.46
CA ALA A 274 -10.81 -22.32 3.13
C ALA A 274 -10.69 -21.67 4.53
N HIS A 275 -9.51 -21.77 5.15
CA HIS A 275 -9.24 -21.21 6.46
C HIS A 275 -8.47 -19.89 6.39
N PHE A 276 -8.44 -19.23 5.23
CA PHE A 276 -7.72 -17.98 5.03
C PHE A 276 -8.15 -16.92 6.06
N HIS A 277 -7.19 -16.48 6.84
CA HIS A 277 -7.32 -15.39 7.80
C HIS A 277 -5.97 -14.67 7.90
N ALA A 278 -5.93 -13.45 7.46
CA ALA A 278 -4.70 -12.68 7.38
C ALA A 278 -4.76 -11.41 8.24
N LEU A 279 -3.64 -11.04 8.83
CA LEU A 279 -3.43 -9.75 9.46
C LEU A 279 -2.56 -8.88 8.57
N GLN A 280 -2.97 -7.64 8.34
CA GLN A 280 -2.13 -6.61 7.76
C GLN A 280 -1.96 -5.47 8.78
N LEU A 281 -0.72 -5.07 8.97
CA LEU A 281 -0.32 -3.89 9.74
C LEU A 281 0.54 -3.00 8.86
N ASP A 282 0.15 -1.75 8.74
CA ASP A 282 0.90 -0.71 8.05
C ASP A 282 1.29 0.37 9.07
N CYS A 283 2.57 0.67 9.17
CA CYS A 283 3.11 1.70 10.04
C CYS A 283 3.84 2.75 9.22
N ASP A 284 3.67 4.00 9.60
CA ASP A 284 4.41 5.12 9.03
C ASP A 284 5.60 5.50 9.95
N PRO A 285 6.75 5.93 9.42
CA PRO A 285 7.89 6.39 10.21
C PRO A 285 7.56 7.47 11.24
N LEU A 286 6.51 8.22 11.03
CA LEU A 286 6.05 9.27 11.94
C LEU A 286 5.16 8.75 13.08
N GLY A 287 5.01 7.43 13.21
CA GLY A 287 4.30 6.77 14.30
C GLY A 287 2.83 6.52 14.04
N MET A 288 2.28 6.89 12.87
CA MET A 288 0.93 6.50 12.48
C MET A 288 0.88 5.00 12.19
N ALA A 289 -0.18 4.34 12.62
CA ALA A 289 -0.39 2.93 12.31
C ALA A 289 -1.85 2.66 11.93
N ALA A 290 -2.03 1.69 11.05
CA ALA A 290 -3.33 1.13 10.73
C ALA A 290 -3.23 -0.38 10.57
N GLY A 291 -4.28 -1.09 10.98
CA GLY A 291 -4.27 -2.55 10.88
C GLY A 291 -5.66 -3.13 10.68
N VAL A 292 -5.70 -4.31 10.07
CA VAL A 292 -6.94 -5.00 9.70
C VAL A 292 -6.75 -6.51 9.71
N LEU A 293 -7.84 -7.24 9.94
CA LEU A 293 -7.90 -8.68 9.73
C LEU A 293 -8.72 -8.96 8.46
N TYR A 294 -8.17 -9.78 7.56
CA TYR A 294 -8.83 -10.24 6.36
C TYR A 294 -9.30 -11.69 6.50
N ARG A 295 -10.37 -12.00 5.79
CA ARG A 295 -10.84 -13.37 5.52
C ARG A 295 -11.33 -13.44 4.09
N TRP A 296 -11.34 -14.63 3.52
CA TRP A 296 -11.92 -14.83 2.20
C TRP A 296 -13.42 -15.06 2.32
N ARG A 297 -14.17 -14.38 1.49
CA ARG A 297 -15.59 -14.65 1.28
C ARG A 297 -15.76 -15.24 -0.11
N SER A 298 -16.31 -16.43 -0.17
CA SER A 298 -16.74 -17.09 -1.42
C SER A 298 -18.23 -16.86 -1.64
N GLU A 299 -18.69 -16.97 -2.86
CA GLU A 299 -20.12 -17.09 -3.15
C GLU A 299 -20.65 -18.36 -2.50
N GLU A 300 -21.76 -18.26 -1.77
CA GLU A 300 -22.52 -19.40 -1.26
C GLU A 300 -23.34 -20.06 -2.38
#